data_959e039e49cbcb97591ff6ad0c38185a
#
_entry.id   959e039e49cbcb97591ff6ad0c38185a
#
_cell.length_a   1.000
_cell.length_b   1.000
_cell.length_c   1.000
_cell.angle_alpha   90.00
_cell.angle_beta   90.00
_cell.angle_gamma   90.00
#
_symmetry.space_group_name_H-M   'P 1'
#
loop_
_entity.id
_entity.type
_entity.pdbx_description
1 polymer ?
#
loop_
_entity_poly.entity_id
_entity_poly.type
_entity_poly.pdbx_seq_one_letter_code
_entity_poly.pdbx_strand_id
1 'polypeptide(L)'
;MSDSVTCRLVDYLEDLLVKEFKKFKLHLEEYPLEDGYRPIKRRHTEKAEAIEIAQLMVKAYEEQKALQMTVNIFDKINRKDLSERVQREMPIYFRQPARPLTQEEEREREKKILSNSYDKFFGTPKKVHVTLDPQTAFPALILSEDRKSVHLGERAQPLPDNPERFNMFPCVLGKEGIDTGTADWVVEVGRAKSWSIGVVQKSIDRKWYQYVTATKGYWALELKGGEYSASSTPSTVLTLWKSPRRIHVHLEYEFYILSFYNADSKEHLFTFNYPFYEVLFPFFQVWDKEIPLKICPLGE
;
A
#
# COMPACT_ATOMS: atom_id res chain seq x y z
N MET A 1 -16.93 -9.69 6.07
CA MET A 1 -17.01 -8.34 6.66
C MET A 1 -15.60 -7.97 7.06
N SER A 2 -15.01 -6.94 6.47
CA SER A 2 -13.69 -6.47 6.85
C SER A 2 -13.82 -5.81 8.22
N ASP A 3 -13.29 -6.45 9.26
CA ASP A 3 -13.22 -5.86 10.59
C ASP A 3 -12.26 -4.66 10.52
N SER A 4 -12.80 -3.45 10.46
CA SER A 4 -11.98 -2.23 10.49
C SER A 4 -11.22 -2.17 11.82
N VAL A 5 -10.04 -1.53 11.85
CA VAL A 5 -9.28 -1.30 13.09
C VAL A 5 -10.15 -0.66 14.16
N THR A 6 -11.07 0.22 13.77
CA THR A 6 -12.03 0.82 14.70
C THR A 6 -12.92 -0.22 15.36
N CYS A 7 -13.46 -1.19 14.62
CA CYS A 7 -14.28 -2.27 15.19
C CYS A 7 -13.46 -3.13 16.14
N ARG A 8 -12.24 -3.51 15.77
CA ARG A 8 -11.35 -4.27 16.64
C ARG A 8 -10.99 -3.51 17.92
N LEU A 9 -10.72 -2.22 17.81
CA LEU A 9 -10.48 -1.39 18.99
C LEU A 9 -11.69 -1.33 19.91
N VAL A 10 -12.91 -1.28 19.37
CA VAL A 10 -14.15 -1.35 20.18
C VAL A 10 -14.19 -2.65 20.95
N ASP A 11 -14.01 -3.81 20.30
CA ASP A 11 -14.01 -5.12 20.93
C ASP A 11 -13.01 -5.20 22.08
N TYR A 12 -11.78 -4.71 21.88
CA TYR A 12 -10.76 -4.72 22.94
C TYR A 12 -11.10 -3.77 24.11
N LEU A 13 -11.73 -2.64 23.83
CA LEU A 13 -12.09 -1.67 24.87
C LEU A 13 -13.34 -2.12 25.66
N GLU A 14 -14.26 -2.86 25.03
CA GLU A 14 -15.43 -3.45 25.70
C GLU A 14 -15.07 -4.58 26.65
N ASP A 15 -13.93 -5.25 26.43
CA ASP A 15 -13.40 -6.28 27.34
C ASP A 15 -12.79 -5.70 28.64
N LEU A 16 -12.75 -4.38 28.76
CA LEU A 16 -12.30 -3.71 30.00
C LEU A 16 -13.44 -3.59 31.04
N LEU A 17 -13.12 -3.90 32.27
CA LEU A 17 -14.02 -3.57 33.37
C LEU A 17 -14.16 -2.03 33.48
N VAL A 18 -15.29 -1.56 34.03
CA VAL A 18 -15.58 -0.11 34.18
C VAL A 18 -14.43 0.66 34.83
N LYS A 19 -13.79 0.08 35.84
CA LYS A 19 -12.63 0.72 36.51
C LYS A 19 -11.38 0.76 35.62
N GLU A 20 -11.18 -0.27 34.80
CA GLU A 20 -10.06 -0.37 33.86
C GLU A 20 -10.24 0.59 32.69
N PHE A 21 -11.44 0.65 32.14
CA PHE A 21 -11.78 1.59 31.07
C PHE A 21 -11.60 3.05 31.52
N LYS A 22 -11.93 3.35 32.77
CA LYS A 22 -11.68 4.67 33.36
C LYS A 22 -10.18 4.97 33.46
N LYS A 23 -9.35 3.99 33.83
CA LYS A 23 -7.89 4.11 33.84
C LYS A 23 -7.34 4.26 32.41
N PHE A 24 -7.87 3.50 31.46
CA PHE A 24 -7.50 3.59 30.06
C PHE A 24 -7.70 5.03 29.53
N LYS A 25 -8.87 5.61 29.77
CA LYS A 25 -9.15 7.02 29.35
C LYS A 25 -8.19 8.01 29.97
N LEU A 26 -7.84 7.86 31.25
CA LEU A 26 -6.87 8.72 31.93
C LEU A 26 -5.48 8.64 31.26
N HIS A 27 -4.98 7.41 31.02
CA HIS A 27 -3.70 7.22 30.34
C HIS A 27 -3.71 7.67 28.88
N LEU A 28 -4.84 7.65 28.21
CA LEU A 28 -5.00 8.17 26.86
C LEU A 28 -4.87 9.70 26.83
N GLU A 29 -5.46 10.40 27.81
CA GLU A 29 -5.39 11.86 27.96
C GLU A 29 -3.95 12.34 28.24
N GLU A 30 -3.19 11.56 29.00
CA GLU A 30 -1.82 11.86 29.44
C GLU A 30 -0.75 11.15 28.61
N TYR A 31 -1.14 10.54 27.46
CA TYR A 31 -0.20 9.78 26.66
C TYR A 31 0.89 10.69 26.07
N PRO A 32 2.18 10.32 26.25
CA PRO A 32 3.28 11.09 25.65
C PRO A 32 3.24 10.96 24.13
N LEU A 33 3.01 12.06 23.45
CA LEU A 33 2.90 12.13 22.00
C LEU A 33 4.19 12.70 21.40
N GLU A 34 4.52 12.19 20.23
CA GLU A 34 5.60 12.71 19.40
C GLU A 34 5.15 14.00 18.68
N ASP A 35 6.10 14.76 18.15
CA ASP A 35 5.83 15.98 17.39
C ASP A 35 4.84 15.73 16.24
N GLY A 36 3.87 16.61 16.13
CA GLY A 36 2.81 16.53 15.10
C GLY A 36 1.46 16.00 15.60
N TYR A 37 1.39 15.31 16.72
CA TYR A 37 0.13 14.84 17.29
C TYR A 37 -0.39 15.77 18.39
N ARG A 38 -1.72 15.87 18.51
CA ARG A 38 -2.38 16.64 19.56
C ARG A 38 -3.13 15.72 20.53
N PRO A 39 -3.03 15.92 21.85
CA PRO A 39 -3.70 15.09 22.82
C PRO A 39 -5.23 15.22 22.72
N ILE A 40 -5.93 14.09 22.88
CA ILE A 40 -7.37 14.08 23.00
C ILE A 40 -7.74 14.70 24.34
N LYS A 41 -8.52 15.78 24.30
CA LYS A 41 -8.88 16.53 25.50
C LYS A 41 -9.93 15.79 26.33
N ARG A 42 -9.80 15.82 27.65
CA ARG A 42 -10.70 15.20 28.63
C ARG A 42 -12.20 15.41 28.35
N ARG A 43 -12.59 16.59 27.88
CA ARG A 43 -13.99 16.87 27.53
C ARG A 43 -14.57 15.91 26.47
N HIS A 44 -13.72 15.25 25.67
CA HIS A 44 -14.14 14.29 24.64
C HIS A 44 -14.07 12.85 25.11
N THR A 45 -13.39 12.55 26.22
CA THR A 45 -13.19 11.20 26.75
C THR A 45 -14.06 10.92 27.98
N GLU A 46 -14.39 11.94 28.78
CA GLU A 46 -15.00 11.78 30.11
C GLU A 46 -16.30 10.98 30.07
N LYS A 47 -17.19 11.25 29.13
CA LYS A 47 -18.49 10.56 28.98
C LYS A 47 -18.51 9.57 27.80
N ALA A 48 -17.40 9.47 27.04
CA ALA A 48 -17.33 8.66 25.85
C ALA A 48 -17.34 7.18 26.18
N GLU A 49 -18.07 6.40 25.40
CA GLU A 49 -18.10 4.94 25.41
C GLU A 49 -16.98 4.35 24.55
N ALA A 50 -16.82 3.02 24.54
CA ALA A 50 -15.75 2.33 23.83
C ALA A 50 -15.71 2.69 22.34
N ILE A 51 -16.85 2.73 21.70
CA ILE A 51 -16.98 3.07 20.27
C ILE A 51 -16.51 4.49 19.98
N GLU A 52 -16.87 5.45 20.81
CA GLU A 52 -16.49 6.85 20.65
C GLU A 52 -14.99 7.04 20.88
N ILE A 53 -14.42 6.35 21.88
CA ILE A 53 -12.98 6.36 22.15
C ILE A 53 -12.21 5.77 20.96
N ALA A 54 -12.62 4.61 20.45
CA ALA A 54 -11.98 3.98 19.29
C ALA A 54 -11.99 4.91 18.06
N GLN A 55 -13.13 5.52 17.74
CA GLN A 55 -13.27 6.48 16.65
C GLN A 55 -12.39 7.72 16.84
N LEU A 56 -12.35 8.27 18.06
CA LEU A 56 -11.51 9.43 18.40
C LEU A 56 -10.02 9.10 18.22
N MET A 57 -9.60 7.91 18.69
CA MET A 57 -8.20 7.49 18.59
C MET A 57 -7.78 7.30 17.13
N VAL A 58 -8.56 6.59 16.32
CA VAL A 58 -8.25 6.36 14.90
C VAL A 58 -8.27 7.67 14.12
N LYS A 59 -9.21 8.56 14.40
CA LYS A 59 -9.29 9.88 13.76
C LYS A 59 -8.13 10.80 14.12
N ALA A 60 -7.67 10.75 15.38
CA ALA A 60 -6.64 11.65 15.88
C ALA A 60 -5.21 11.16 15.60
N TYR A 61 -5.01 9.85 15.57
CA TYR A 61 -3.67 9.23 15.60
C TYR A 61 -3.43 8.22 14.47
N GLU A 62 -4.38 8.02 13.58
CA GLU A 62 -4.38 6.96 12.58
C GLU A 62 -4.37 5.54 13.19
N GLU A 63 -4.61 4.53 12.37
CA GLU A 63 -4.83 3.15 12.82
C GLU A 63 -3.62 2.56 13.55
N GLN A 64 -2.43 2.70 12.97
CA GLN A 64 -1.21 2.12 13.54
C GLN A 64 -0.87 2.73 14.90
N LYS A 65 -0.86 4.05 14.99
CA LYS A 65 -0.55 4.75 16.25
C LYS A 65 -1.62 4.49 17.31
N ALA A 66 -2.90 4.46 16.92
CA ALA A 66 -4.00 4.13 17.84
C ALA A 66 -3.85 2.74 18.46
N LEU A 67 -3.50 1.72 17.66
CA LEU A 67 -3.24 0.36 18.16
C LEU A 67 -1.99 0.31 19.06
N GLN A 68 -0.91 0.98 18.65
CA GLN A 68 0.31 1.05 19.47
C GLN A 68 0.05 1.69 20.84
N MET A 69 -0.70 2.78 20.86
CA MET A 69 -1.11 3.45 22.10
C MET A 69 -1.98 2.52 22.96
N THR A 70 -2.91 1.80 22.33
CA THR A 70 -3.80 0.85 23.02
C THR A 70 -3.00 -0.25 23.73
N VAL A 71 -2.05 -0.87 23.05
CA VAL A 71 -1.15 -1.87 23.65
C VAL A 71 -0.38 -1.30 24.83
N ASN A 72 0.25 -0.15 24.65
CA ASN A 72 1.03 0.50 25.70
C ASN A 72 0.16 0.88 26.93
N ILE A 73 -1.09 1.30 26.70
CA ILE A 73 -2.01 1.61 27.82
C ILE A 73 -2.50 0.33 28.51
N PHE A 74 -2.79 -0.74 27.76
CA PHE A 74 -3.14 -2.04 28.34
C PHE A 74 -2.05 -2.57 29.26
N ASP A 75 -0.78 -2.46 28.85
CA ASP A 75 0.35 -2.82 29.71
C ASP A 75 0.40 -1.98 30.99
N LYS A 76 0.17 -0.67 30.91
CA LYS A 76 0.13 0.24 32.06
C LYS A 76 -0.99 -0.03 33.05
N ILE A 77 -2.13 -0.52 32.57
CA ILE A 77 -3.27 -0.88 33.42
C ILE A 77 -3.27 -2.36 33.85
N ASN A 78 -2.18 -3.09 33.60
CA ASN A 78 -1.98 -4.52 33.90
C ASN A 78 -2.93 -5.46 33.15
N ARG A 79 -3.38 -5.10 31.94
CA ARG A 79 -4.16 -5.96 31.03
C ARG A 79 -3.26 -6.51 29.94
N LYS A 80 -2.19 -7.23 30.34
CA LYS A 80 -1.25 -7.89 29.41
C LYS A 80 -1.94 -8.91 28.50
N ASP A 81 -3.00 -9.55 28.99
CA ASP A 81 -3.86 -10.44 28.22
C ASP A 81 -4.41 -9.76 26.95
N LEU A 82 -4.92 -8.53 27.10
CA LEU A 82 -5.42 -7.73 25.98
C LEU A 82 -4.29 -7.17 25.13
N SER A 83 -3.19 -6.73 25.72
CA SER A 83 -2.01 -6.26 25.01
C SER A 83 -1.47 -7.35 24.07
N GLU A 84 -1.27 -8.58 24.54
CA GLU A 84 -0.83 -9.73 23.76
C GLU A 84 -1.88 -10.14 22.69
N ARG A 85 -3.17 -10.04 23.03
CA ARG A 85 -4.25 -10.32 22.08
C ARG A 85 -4.23 -9.35 20.91
N VAL A 86 -4.13 -8.05 21.16
CA VAL A 86 -4.02 -7.03 20.10
C VAL A 86 -2.83 -7.30 19.19
N GLN A 87 -1.65 -7.58 19.76
CA GLN A 87 -0.44 -7.87 19.00
C GLN A 87 -0.55 -9.16 18.16
N ARG A 88 -1.22 -10.18 18.68
CA ARG A 88 -1.45 -11.46 17.99
C ARG A 88 -2.49 -11.34 16.86
N GLU A 89 -3.59 -10.59 17.10
CA GLU A 89 -4.67 -10.44 16.13
C GLU A 89 -4.38 -9.36 15.07
N MET A 90 -3.52 -8.40 15.41
CA MET A 90 -3.14 -7.28 14.55
C MET A 90 -1.62 -7.16 14.37
N PRO A 91 -0.89 -8.28 14.09
CA PRO A 91 0.59 -8.34 14.14
C PRO A 91 1.28 -7.34 13.22
N ILE A 92 0.58 -6.94 12.21
CA ILE A 92 0.96 -6.00 11.17
C ILE A 92 1.32 -4.61 11.68
N TYR A 93 0.54 -4.12 12.63
CA TYR A 93 0.72 -2.76 13.16
C TYR A 93 1.86 -2.69 14.18
N PHE A 94 2.43 -3.84 14.58
CA PHE A 94 3.48 -3.94 15.60
C PHE A 94 4.82 -4.43 15.08
N ARG A 95 4.90 -4.85 13.82
CA ARG A 95 6.20 -5.09 13.19
C ARG A 95 6.87 -3.75 12.96
N GLN A 96 8.08 -3.60 13.50
CA GLN A 96 8.90 -2.44 13.14
C GLN A 96 9.11 -2.44 11.64
N PRO A 97 8.96 -1.28 10.96
CA PRO A 97 9.38 -1.16 9.57
C PRO A 97 10.84 -1.62 9.53
N ALA A 98 11.16 -2.55 8.66
CA ALA A 98 12.55 -2.91 8.43
C ALA A 98 13.28 -1.59 8.11
N ARG A 99 14.37 -1.30 8.84
CA ARG A 99 15.19 -0.13 8.55
C ARG A 99 15.54 -0.11 7.06
N PRO A 100 15.61 1.05 6.42
CA PRO A 100 16.12 1.12 5.05
C PRO A 100 17.43 0.35 4.99
N LEU A 101 17.53 -0.59 4.06
CA LEU A 101 18.76 -1.35 3.86
C LEU A 101 19.86 -0.37 3.47
N THR A 102 21.08 -0.58 3.97
CA THR A 102 22.24 0.15 3.47
C THR A 102 22.52 -0.29 2.03
N GLN A 103 23.17 0.54 1.22
CA GLN A 103 23.56 0.19 -0.15
C GLN A 103 24.34 -1.15 -0.24
N GLU A 104 25.07 -1.49 0.80
CA GLU A 104 25.83 -2.73 0.89
C GLU A 104 24.95 -3.94 1.18
N GLU A 105 23.97 -3.78 2.08
CA GLU A 105 22.95 -4.80 2.36
C GLU A 105 22.01 -5.03 1.16
N GLU A 106 21.73 -4.01 0.38
CA GLU A 106 21.00 -4.13 -0.89
C GLU A 106 21.79 -4.90 -1.93
N ARG A 107 23.09 -4.61 -2.08
CA ARG A 107 24.00 -5.35 -2.99
C ARG A 107 24.20 -6.81 -2.56
N GLU A 108 24.34 -7.07 -1.28
CA GLU A 108 24.43 -8.44 -0.76
C GLU A 108 23.13 -9.20 -0.94
N ARG A 109 22.02 -8.51 -0.81
CA ARG A 109 20.70 -9.06 -1.07
C ARG A 109 20.47 -9.35 -2.55
N GLU A 110 20.86 -8.44 -3.45
CA GLU A 110 20.88 -8.68 -4.89
C GLU A 110 21.75 -9.91 -5.26
N LYS A 111 22.93 -10.04 -4.67
CA LYS A 111 23.80 -11.22 -4.85
C LYS A 111 23.13 -12.50 -4.34
N LYS A 112 22.38 -12.42 -3.24
CA LYS A 112 21.70 -13.56 -2.63
C LYS A 112 20.45 -13.97 -3.43
N ILE A 113 19.77 -13.02 -4.07
CA ILE A 113 18.67 -13.25 -5.01
C ILE A 113 19.20 -13.93 -6.29
N LEU A 114 20.40 -13.55 -6.74
CA LEU A 114 21.09 -14.15 -7.89
C LEU A 114 21.69 -15.54 -7.58
N SER A 115 21.86 -15.90 -6.30
CA SER A 115 22.37 -17.22 -5.91
C SER A 115 21.20 -18.17 -5.65
N ASN A 116 21.10 -19.19 -6.47
CA ASN A 116 20.20 -20.36 -6.56
C ASN A 116 19.62 -21.00 -5.27
N SER A 117 19.70 -20.37 -4.09
CA SER A 117 19.11 -20.90 -2.86
C SER A 117 17.60 -20.63 -2.75
N TYR A 118 17.10 -19.67 -3.49
CA TYR A 118 15.70 -19.24 -3.44
C TYR A 118 14.76 -20.27 -4.07
N ASP A 119 15.14 -20.82 -5.21
CA ASP A 119 14.36 -21.84 -5.94
C ASP A 119 14.13 -23.12 -5.12
N LYS A 120 14.97 -23.38 -4.16
CA LYS A 120 14.94 -24.61 -3.36
C LYS A 120 13.95 -24.57 -2.21
N PHE A 121 13.61 -23.37 -1.70
CA PHE A 121 12.70 -23.21 -0.56
C PHE A 121 11.30 -22.73 -0.92
N PHE A 122 11.14 -21.95 -2.01
CA PHE A 122 9.88 -21.27 -2.36
C PHE A 122 9.37 -21.56 -3.78
N GLY A 123 10.05 -22.45 -4.50
CA GLY A 123 9.71 -22.76 -5.90
C GLY A 123 10.21 -21.70 -6.89
N THR A 124 10.20 -22.04 -8.17
CA THR A 124 10.56 -21.11 -9.25
C THR A 124 9.63 -19.89 -9.23
N PRO A 125 10.17 -18.66 -9.34
CA PRO A 125 9.34 -17.46 -9.44
C PRO A 125 8.25 -17.62 -10.49
N LYS A 126 7.00 -17.44 -10.11
CA LYS A 126 5.89 -17.50 -11.04
C LYS A 126 6.03 -16.33 -12.02
N LYS A 127 6.41 -16.61 -13.26
CA LYS A 127 6.42 -15.58 -14.31
C LYS A 127 4.99 -15.09 -14.52
N VAL A 128 4.66 -13.94 -13.97
CA VAL A 128 3.34 -13.35 -14.17
C VAL A 128 3.34 -12.63 -15.51
N HIS A 129 2.55 -13.17 -16.45
CA HIS A 129 2.30 -12.48 -17.72
C HIS A 129 1.24 -11.42 -17.52
N VAL A 130 1.63 -10.25 -17.06
CA VAL A 130 0.70 -9.14 -16.85
C VAL A 130 0.04 -8.76 -18.17
N THR A 131 -1.29 -8.80 -18.21
CA THR A 131 -2.14 -8.23 -19.26
C THR A 131 -3.16 -7.31 -18.62
N LEU A 132 -3.57 -6.25 -19.30
CA LEU A 132 -4.56 -5.31 -18.81
C LEU A 132 -5.96 -5.91 -18.84
N ASP A 133 -6.76 -5.62 -17.81
CA ASP A 133 -8.16 -6.07 -17.74
C ASP A 133 -9.12 -4.98 -18.24
N PRO A 134 -9.74 -5.14 -19.43
CA PRO A 134 -10.69 -4.17 -19.96
C PRO A 134 -11.91 -3.94 -19.08
N GLN A 135 -12.26 -4.90 -18.21
CA GLN A 135 -13.41 -4.74 -17.30
C GLN A 135 -13.15 -3.70 -16.21
N THR A 136 -11.88 -3.49 -15.85
CA THR A 136 -11.47 -2.52 -14.82
C THR A 136 -11.17 -1.14 -15.40
N ALA A 137 -10.93 -1.04 -16.70
CA ALA A 137 -10.44 0.17 -17.34
C ALA A 137 -11.42 1.33 -17.24
N PHE A 138 -10.89 2.52 -16.87
CA PHE A 138 -11.64 3.78 -16.98
C PHE A 138 -12.14 3.99 -18.42
N PRO A 139 -13.37 4.48 -18.63
CA PRO A 139 -14.00 4.50 -19.97
C PRO A 139 -13.23 5.24 -21.07
N ALA A 140 -12.40 6.24 -20.70
CA ALA A 140 -11.61 6.96 -21.69
C ALA A 140 -10.23 6.32 -21.98
N LEU A 141 -9.86 5.25 -21.30
CA LEU A 141 -8.61 4.54 -21.61
C LEU A 141 -8.77 3.69 -22.86
N ILE A 142 -7.75 3.75 -23.72
CA ILE A 142 -7.64 2.94 -24.93
C ILE A 142 -6.56 1.90 -24.70
N LEU A 143 -6.96 0.64 -24.69
CA LEU A 143 -6.08 -0.51 -24.54
C LEU A 143 -5.74 -1.06 -25.92
N SER A 144 -4.49 -1.53 -26.11
CA SER A 144 -4.11 -2.27 -27.30
C SER A 144 -4.82 -3.63 -27.38
N GLU A 145 -4.89 -4.20 -28.59
CA GLU A 145 -5.53 -5.49 -28.84
C GLU A 145 -4.87 -6.63 -28.04
N ASP A 146 -3.55 -6.60 -27.90
CA ASP A 146 -2.77 -7.54 -27.08
C ASP A 146 -2.86 -7.29 -25.57
N ARG A 147 -3.57 -6.22 -25.15
CA ARG A 147 -3.74 -5.80 -23.76
C ARG A 147 -2.42 -5.53 -23.02
N LYS A 148 -1.40 -5.11 -23.76
CA LYS A 148 -0.07 -4.80 -23.19
C LYS A 148 0.21 -3.31 -23.13
N SER A 149 -0.57 -2.46 -23.80
CA SER A 149 -0.38 -1.02 -23.73
C SER A 149 -1.69 -0.27 -23.49
N VAL A 150 -1.55 0.93 -22.91
CA VAL A 150 -2.69 1.78 -22.57
C VAL A 150 -2.30 3.25 -22.63
N HIS A 151 -3.19 4.07 -23.16
CA HIS A 151 -3.11 5.52 -23.13
C HIS A 151 -4.47 6.15 -22.89
N LEU A 152 -4.50 7.44 -22.53
CA LEU A 152 -5.73 8.16 -22.32
C LEU A 152 -6.27 8.65 -23.67
N GLY A 153 -7.48 8.20 -24.04
CA GLY A 153 -8.20 8.67 -25.22
C GLY A 153 -8.85 10.04 -25.00
N GLU A 154 -9.33 10.63 -26.08
CA GLU A 154 -9.99 11.95 -26.06
C GLU A 154 -11.38 11.95 -25.44
N ARG A 155 -12.09 10.86 -25.55
CA ARG A 155 -13.49 10.72 -25.12
C ARG A 155 -13.71 9.38 -24.44
N ALA A 156 -14.65 9.37 -23.50
CA ALA A 156 -15.13 8.13 -22.88
C ALA A 156 -15.81 7.25 -23.95
N GLN A 157 -15.47 5.97 -23.97
CA GLN A 157 -16.13 4.95 -24.76
C GLN A 157 -17.45 4.55 -24.11
N PRO A 158 -18.48 4.17 -24.86
CA PRO A 158 -19.77 3.74 -24.33
C PRO A 158 -19.65 2.32 -23.74
N LEU A 159 -18.93 2.21 -22.63
CA LEU A 159 -18.72 0.96 -21.91
C LEU A 159 -19.77 0.82 -20.80
N PRO A 160 -20.26 -0.40 -20.51
CA PRO A 160 -21.14 -0.62 -19.38
C PRO A 160 -20.44 -0.30 -18.08
N ASP A 161 -21.15 0.36 -17.17
CA ASP A 161 -20.67 0.49 -15.80
C ASP A 161 -20.82 -0.86 -15.09
N ASN A 162 -19.76 -1.24 -14.39
CA ASN A 162 -19.71 -2.43 -13.56
C ASN A 162 -18.92 -2.12 -12.27
N PRO A 163 -19.06 -2.91 -11.20
CA PRO A 163 -18.37 -2.67 -9.93
C PRO A 163 -16.84 -2.63 -10.05
N GLU A 164 -16.31 -3.34 -11.04
CA GLU A 164 -14.84 -3.48 -11.23
C GLU A 164 -14.22 -2.28 -11.96
N ARG A 165 -15.02 -1.51 -12.70
CA ARG A 165 -14.54 -0.42 -13.54
C ARG A 165 -14.22 0.84 -12.74
N PHE A 166 -13.04 1.39 -12.94
CA PHE A 166 -12.72 2.75 -12.48
C PHE A 166 -13.58 3.79 -13.20
N ASN A 167 -14.14 4.73 -12.46
CA ASN A 167 -15.00 5.78 -13.04
C ASN A 167 -14.58 7.22 -12.69
N MET A 168 -13.57 7.39 -11.82
CA MET A 168 -13.10 8.72 -11.40
C MET A 168 -11.75 9.09 -11.99
N PHE A 169 -10.86 8.12 -12.14
CA PHE A 169 -9.50 8.32 -12.60
C PHE A 169 -9.13 7.37 -13.73
N PRO A 170 -8.24 7.79 -14.64
CA PRO A 170 -7.84 6.97 -15.77
C PRO A 170 -6.94 5.81 -15.35
N CYS A 171 -7.52 4.87 -14.61
CA CYS A 171 -6.87 3.69 -14.06
C CYS A 171 -7.33 2.41 -14.75
N VAL A 172 -6.44 1.42 -14.75
CA VAL A 172 -6.72 0.03 -15.17
C VAL A 172 -5.86 -0.92 -14.36
N LEU A 173 -6.35 -2.13 -14.12
CA LEU A 173 -5.63 -3.20 -13.43
C LEU A 173 -5.07 -4.23 -14.41
N GLY A 174 -4.04 -4.94 -13.95
CA GLY A 174 -3.68 -6.24 -14.52
C GLY A 174 -4.80 -7.25 -14.27
N LYS A 175 -4.96 -8.21 -15.18
CA LYS A 175 -6.01 -9.23 -15.10
C LYS A 175 -5.75 -10.24 -13.99
N GLU A 176 -4.50 -10.64 -13.83
CA GLU A 176 -4.12 -11.67 -12.86
C GLU A 176 -3.76 -11.02 -11.52
N GLY A 177 -4.42 -11.49 -10.46
CA GLY A 177 -4.08 -11.14 -9.09
C GLY A 177 -2.89 -11.95 -8.58
N ILE A 178 -2.14 -11.36 -7.66
CA ILE A 178 -0.94 -11.94 -7.04
C ILE A 178 -1.20 -12.03 -5.54
N ASP A 179 -1.15 -13.23 -4.98
CA ASP A 179 -1.38 -13.52 -3.57
C ASP A 179 -0.32 -14.45 -2.96
N THR A 180 0.64 -14.87 -3.78
CA THR A 180 1.76 -15.73 -3.38
C THR A 180 2.96 -15.54 -4.30
N GLY A 181 4.14 -15.85 -3.80
CA GLY A 181 5.37 -15.94 -4.58
C GLY A 181 5.94 -14.60 -5.02
N THR A 182 6.74 -14.67 -6.06
CA THR A 182 7.42 -13.52 -6.64
C THR A 182 6.86 -13.21 -8.01
N ALA A 183 6.67 -11.94 -8.31
CA ALA A 183 6.19 -11.49 -9.60
C ALA A 183 7.05 -10.32 -10.13
N ASP A 184 7.38 -10.41 -11.41
CA ASP A 184 8.22 -9.42 -12.09
C ASP A 184 7.58 -8.98 -13.40
N TRP A 185 7.61 -7.68 -13.67
CA TRP A 185 7.22 -7.13 -14.97
C TRP A 185 7.93 -5.81 -15.24
N VAL A 186 8.04 -5.47 -16.50
CA VAL A 186 8.63 -4.19 -16.92
C VAL A 186 7.56 -3.33 -17.56
N VAL A 187 7.54 -2.05 -17.21
CA VAL A 187 6.65 -1.06 -17.82
C VAL A 187 7.50 -0.02 -18.56
N GLU A 188 7.32 0.07 -19.87
CA GLU A 188 7.86 1.18 -20.64
C GLU A 188 6.96 2.39 -20.42
N VAL A 189 7.52 3.43 -19.80
CA VAL A 189 6.88 4.72 -19.56
C VAL A 189 7.31 5.76 -20.58
N GLY A 190 8.35 5.48 -21.35
CA GLY A 190 8.82 6.30 -22.45
C GLY A 190 9.14 7.73 -22.02
N ARG A 191 8.41 8.68 -22.60
CA ARG A 191 8.46 10.11 -22.29
C ARG A 191 7.13 10.64 -21.74
N ALA A 192 6.25 9.75 -21.29
CA ALA A 192 4.99 10.12 -20.67
C ALA A 192 5.22 11.02 -19.44
N LYS A 193 4.41 12.06 -19.31
CA LYS A 193 4.62 13.14 -18.33
C LYS A 193 3.86 12.96 -17.02
N SER A 194 2.85 12.09 -17.01
CA SER A 194 2.02 11.87 -15.82
C SER A 194 1.45 10.46 -15.82
N TRP A 195 1.85 9.68 -14.83
CA TRP A 195 1.44 8.30 -14.67
C TRP A 195 1.70 7.82 -13.25
N SER A 196 1.04 6.71 -12.86
CA SER A 196 1.37 5.94 -11.66
C SER A 196 1.36 4.46 -11.99
N ILE A 197 2.35 3.71 -11.52
CA ILE A 197 2.49 2.27 -11.73
C ILE A 197 2.86 1.57 -10.42
N GLY A 198 2.31 0.38 -10.20
CA GLY A 198 2.58 -0.38 -8.99
C GLY A 198 1.60 -1.51 -8.78
N VAL A 199 1.14 -1.68 -7.55
CA VAL A 199 0.09 -2.63 -7.19
C VAL A 199 -0.95 -2.00 -6.29
N VAL A 200 -2.17 -2.55 -6.32
CA VAL A 200 -3.26 -2.20 -5.40
C VAL A 200 -3.90 -3.46 -4.85
N GLN A 201 -4.45 -3.37 -3.63
CA GLN A 201 -5.25 -4.47 -3.08
C GLN A 201 -6.59 -4.62 -3.81
N LYS A 202 -7.12 -5.86 -3.77
CA LYS A 202 -8.41 -6.22 -4.39
C LYS A 202 -9.55 -5.31 -3.97
N SER A 203 -9.59 -4.93 -2.71
CA SER A 203 -10.64 -4.09 -2.12
C SER A 203 -10.50 -2.60 -2.42
N ILE A 204 -9.50 -2.18 -3.24
CA ILE A 204 -9.33 -0.77 -3.58
C ILE A 204 -10.63 -0.17 -4.13
N ASP A 205 -11.03 0.99 -3.63
CA ASP A 205 -12.22 1.67 -4.10
C ASP A 205 -11.98 2.24 -5.52
N ARG A 206 -12.88 1.91 -6.44
CA ARG A 206 -12.78 2.26 -7.85
C ARG A 206 -13.79 3.33 -8.26
N LYS A 207 -14.66 3.74 -7.33
CA LYS A 207 -15.82 4.60 -7.60
C LYS A 207 -15.74 5.98 -6.95
N TRP A 208 -14.89 6.16 -5.93
CA TRP A 208 -14.80 7.40 -5.16
C TRP A 208 -13.42 8.05 -5.23
N TYR A 209 -13.41 9.36 -4.99
CA TYR A 209 -12.16 10.10 -4.79
C TYR A 209 -11.53 9.70 -3.46
N GLN A 210 -10.47 8.91 -3.51
CA GLN A 210 -9.64 8.68 -2.34
C GLN A 210 -8.23 9.20 -2.59
N TYR A 211 -7.64 9.82 -1.58
CA TYR A 211 -6.20 9.97 -1.54
C TYR A 211 -5.61 8.57 -1.48
N VAL A 212 -5.01 8.14 -2.56
CA VAL A 212 -4.39 6.82 -2.69
C VAL A 212 -3.03 6.86 -1.98
N THR A 213 -2.89 6.05 -0.96
CA THR A 213 -1.68 5.94 -0.13
C THR A 213 -1.43 4.49 0.22
N ALA A 214 -0.22 4.18 0.67
CA ALA A 214 0.14 2.83 1.11
C ALA A 214 -0.80 2.29 2.20
N THR A 215 -1.26 3.14 3.11
CA THR A 215 -2.22 2.77 4.17
C THR A 215 -3.63 2.45 3.66
N LYS A 216 -3.92 2.80 2.40
CA LYS A 216 -5.19 2.51 1.72
C LYS A 216 -5.08 1.39 0.69
N GLY A 217 -3.99 0.62 0.73
CA GLY A 217 -3.78 -0.50 -0.19
C GLY A 217 -3.35 -0.10 -1.59
N TYR A 218 -2.61 1.00 -1.69
CA TYR A 218 -2.08 1.54 -2.93
C TYR A 218 -0.58 1.79 -2.82
N TRP A 219 0.21 1.05 -3.57
CA TRP A 219 1.67 1.15 -3.58
C TRP A 219 2.16 1.38 -5.00
N ALA A 220 2.52 2.60 -5.29
CA ALA A 220 2.91 2.99 -6.64
C ALA A 220 4.09 3.96 -6.65
N LEU A 221 4.83 3.89 -7.74
CA LEU A 221 5.73 4.93 -8.20
C LEU A 221 4.95 5.86 -9.12
N GLU A 222 5.14 7.15 -8.96
CA GLU A 222 4.37 8.19 -9.67
C GLU A 222 5.30 9.20 -10.34
N LEU A 223 4.88 9.67 -11.50
CA LEU A 223 5.40 10.88 -12.14
C LEU A 223 4.25 11.86 -12.32
N LYS A 224 4.38 13.04 -11.74
CA LYS A 224 3.39 14.12 -11.85
C LYS A 224 4.08 15.48 -11.88
N GLY A 225 3.80 16.27 -12.90
CA GLY A 225 4.40 17.60 -13.01
C GLY A 225 5.93 17.63 -13.12
N GLY A 226 6.55 16.51 -13.55
CA GLY A 226 8.01 16.35 -13.63
C GLY A 226 8.67 15.85 -12.33
N GLU A 227 7.90 15.68 -11.25
CA GLU A 227 8.37 15.13 -9.99
C GLU A 227 8.05 13.64 -9.87
N TYR A 228 9.05 12.86 -9.48
CA TYR A 228 8.89 11.45 -9.14
C TYR A 228 8.63 11.31 -7.66
N SER A 229 7.66 10.48 -7.31
CA SER A 229 7.35 10.18 -5.91
C SER A 229 6.87 8.74 -5.74
N ALA A 230 6.98 8.25 -4.52
CA ALA A 230 6.37 6.99 -4.09
C ALA A 230 5.17 7.30 -3.20
N SER A 231 4.08 6.54 -3.35
CA SER A 231 2.82 6.71 -2.60
C SER A 231 2.91 6.23 -1.14
N SER A 232 4.07 6.41 -0.50
CA SER A 232 4.26 6.15 0.93
C SER A 232 3.44 7.13 1.80
N THR A 233 3.42 6.90 3.10
CA THR A 233 2.77 7.80 4.05
C THR A 233 3.77 8.30 5.08
N PRO A 234 4.20 9.56 5.03
CA PRO A 234 3.93 10.56 3.97
C PRO A 234 4.54 10.17 2.60
N SER A 235 4.06 10.78 1.52
CA SER A 235 4.61 10.57 0.18
C SER A 235 6.10 10.92 0.13
N THR A 236 6.91 10.07 -0.51
CA THR A 236 8.35 10.26 -0.63
C THR A 236 8.70 10.77 -2.01
N VAL A 237 9.24 11.98 -2.09
CA VAL A 237 9.79 12.55 -3.33
C VAL A 237 11.12 11.86 -3.65
N LEU A 238 11.30 11.49 -4.92
CA LEU A 238 12.48 10.79 -5.40
C LEU A 238 13.33 11.71 -6.28
N THR A 239 14.59 11.89 -5.89
CA THR A 239 15.57 12.61 -6.71
C THR A 239 16.30 11.61 -7.61
N LEU A 240 15.87 11.50 -8.86
CA LEU A 240 16.47 10.58 -9.81
C LEU A 240 17.55 11.30 -10.63
N TRP A 241 18.71 10.65 -10.79
CA TRP A 241 19.81 11.18 -11.63
C TRP A 241 19.40 11.29 -13.11
N LYS A 242 18.62 10.33 -13.59
CA LYS A 242 18.11 10.27 -14.95
C LYS A 242 16.69 9.70 -14.96
N SER A 243 15.80 10.33 -15.71
CA SER A 243 14.44 9.84 -15.91
C SER A 243 14.45 8.45 -16.55
N PRO A 244 13.89 7.44 -15.90
CA PRO A 244 13.81 6.09 -16.46
C PRO A 244 12.83 6.08 -17.65
N ARG A 245 13.14 5.29 -18.67
CA ARG A 245 12.22 5.02 -19.78
C ARG A 245 11.46 3.72 -19.58
N ARG A 246 12.05 2.79 -18.84
CA ARG A 246 11.46 1.51 -18.50
C ARG A 246 11.65 1.29 -17.00
N ILE A 247 10.61 0.85 -16.34
CA ILE A 247 10.60 0.59 -14.89
C ILE A 247 10.34 -0.89 -14.70
N HIS A 248 11.25 -1.57 -14.01
CA HIS A 248 11.08 -2.94 -13.55
C HIS A 248 10.40 -2.90 -12.19
N VAL A 249 9.29 -3.60 -12.08
CA VAL A 249 8.51 -3.79 -10.85
C VAL A 249 8.76 -5.21 -10.37
N HIS A 250 9.19 -5.35 -9.13
CA HIS A 250 9.50 -6.60 -8.48
C HIS A 250 8.70 -6.73 -7.19
N LEU A 251 7.87 -7.75 -7.11
CA LEU A 251 7.01 -8.05 -5.96
C LEU A 251 7.39 -9.38 -5.33
N GLU A 252 7.66 -9.37 -4.03
CA GLU A 252 7.83 -10.55 -3.18
C GLU A 252 6.69 -10.58 -2.16
N TYR A 253 5.62 -11.32 -2.46
CA TYR A 253 4.38 -11.24 -1.70
C TYR A 253 4.54 -11.61 -0.22
N GLU A 254 5.16 -12.75 0.09
CA GLU A 254 5.34 -13.25 1.46
C GLU A 254 6.34 -12.41 2.27
N PHE A 255 7.24 -11.70 1.60
CA PHE A 255 8.19 -10.81 2.24
C PHE A 255 7.70 -9.38 2.37
N TYR A 256 6.50 -9.10 1.83
CA TYR A 256 5.89 -7.77 1.89
C TYR A 256 6.73 -6.69 1.19
N ILE A 257 7.39 -7.07 0.11
CA ILE A 257 8.33 -6.23 -0.61
C ILE A 257 7.80 -5.94 -2.00
N LEU A 258 7.71 -4.65 -2.31
CA LEU A 258 7.48 -4.16 -3.67
C LEU A 258 8.60 -3.18 -4.02
N SER A 259 9.44 -3.55 -4.97
CA SER A 259 10.61 -2.77 -5.38
C SER A 259 10.48 -2.27 -6.81
N PHE A 260 11.02 -1.10 -7.06
CA PHE A 260 11.08 -0.47 -8.39
C PHE A 260 12.52 -0.19 -8.76
N TYR A 261 12.87 -0.53 -9.99
CA TYR A 261 14.20 -0.32 -10.55
C TYR A 261 14.09 0.35 -11.92
N ASN A 262 15.08 1.15 -12.29
CA ASN A 262 15.27 1.52 -13.66
C ASN A 262 15.68 0.26 -14.44
N ALA A 263 14.84 -0.22 -15.35
CA ALA A 263 15.08 -1.47 -16.06
C ALA A 263 16.34 -1.44 -16.95
N ASP A 264 16.74 -0.23 -17.41
CA ASP A 264 17.90 -0.05 -18.28
C ASP A 264 19.22 0.01 -17.50
N SER A 265 19.28 0.83 -16.44
CA SER A 265 20.49 1.02 -15.62
C SER A 265 20.60 0.04 -14.44
N LYS A 266 19.54 -0.68 -14.11
CA LYS A 266 19.38 -1.51 -12.90
C LYS A 266 19.46 -0.71 -11.60
N GLU A 267 19.39 0.61 -11.66
CA GLU A 267 19.37 1.49 -10.52
C GLU A 267 18.09 1.27 -9.71
N HIS A 268 18.24 1.08 -8.40
CA HIS A 268 17.12 1.02 -7.48
C HIS A 268 16.46 2.39 -7.36
N LEU A 269 15.13 2.44 -7.49
CA LEU A 269 14.35 3.66 -7.40
C LEU A 269 13.64 3.80 -6.06
N PHE A 270 12.91 2.76 -5.65
CA PHE A 270 12.19 2.74 -4.39
C PHE A 270 11.77 1.33 -3.98
N THR A 271 11.63 1.09 -2.67
CA THR A 271 11.06 -0.15 -2.12
C THR A 271 10.01 0.16 -1.06
N PHE A 272 8.82 -0.36 -1.25
CA PHE A 272 7.82 -0.47 -0.19
C PHE A 272 8.08 -1.74 0.61
N ASN A 273 8.17 -1.60 1.92
CA ASN A 273 8.12 -2.69 2.90
C ASN A 273 6.80 -2.54 3.67
N TYR A 274 5.74 -3.07 3.10
CA TYR A 274 4.41 -2.93 3.69
C TYR A 274 3.68 -4.25 3.58
N PRO A 275 3.09 -4.74 4.66
CA PRO A 275 2.44 -6.05 4.62
C PRO A 275 1.20 -6.04 3.73
N PHE A 276 1.11 -7.05 2.88
CA PHE A 276 -0.02 -7.29 2.00
C PHE A 276 -0.96 -8.30 2.66
N TYR A 277 -2.26 -8.07 2.60
CA TYR A 277 -3.29 -8.92 3.24
C TYR A 277 -4.29 -9.48 2.26
N GLU A 278 -4.32 -8.89 1.08
CA GLU A 278 -5.26 -9.22 0.04
C GLU A 278 -4.51 -9.53 -1.24
N VAL A 279 -5.20 -10.18 -2.15
CA VAL A 279 -4.73 -10.31 -3.53
C VAL A 279 -4.35 -8.93 -4.06
N LEU A 280 -3.15 -8.80 -4.59
CA LEU A 280 -2.65 -7.60 -5.23
C LEU A 280 -2.85 -7.67 -6.74
N PHE A 281 -3.22 -6.56 -7.33
CA PHE A 281 -3.33 -6.43 -8.77
C PHE A 281 -2.32 -5.42 -9.30
N PRO A 282 -1.59 -5.72 -10.38
CA PRO A 282 -0.82 -4.71 -11.10
C PRO A 282 -1.70 -3.51 -11.43
N PHE A 283 -1.19 -2.32 -11.15
CA PHE A 283 -1.95 -1.08 -11.25
C PHE A 283 -1.28 -0.09 -12.20
N PHE A 284 -2.10 0.56 -13.03
CA PHE A 284 -1.67 1.56 -14.01
C PHE A 284 -2.64 2.73 -13.98
N GLN A 285 -2.12 3.94 -13.78
CA GLN A 285 -2.85 5.20 -13.98
C GLN A 285 -2.16 6.00 -15.08
N VAL A 286 -2.92 6.47 -16.06
CA VAL A 286 -2.38 7.01 -17.29
C VAL A 286 -3.08 8.32 -17.66
N TRP A 287 -2.34 9.41 -17.58
CA TRP A 287 -2.84 10.73 -17.94
C TRP A 287 -2.37 11.21 -19.32
N ASP A 288 -1.40 10.50 -19.90
CA ASP A 288 -0.84 10.84 -21.20
C ASP A 288 -1.73 10.31 -22.34
N LYS A 289 -1.95 11.14 -23.34
CA LYS A 289 -2.78 10.81 -24.51
C LYS A 289 -1.96 10.26 -25.68
N GLU A 290 -0.72 10.71 -25.80
CA GLU A 290 0.14 10.42 -26.95
C GLU A 290 1.10 9.28 -26.67
N ILE A 291 1.61 9.21 -25.43
CA ILE A 291 2.64 8.24 -25.06
C ILE A 291 2.00 7.16 -24.17
N PRO A 292 1.82 5.95 -24.69
CA PRO A 292 1.24 4.87 -23.92
C PRO A 292 2.21 4.34 -22.85
N LEU A 293 1.67 3.84 -21.77
CA LEU A 293 2.37 2.87 -20.93
C LEU A 293 2.30 1.50 -21.61
N LYS A 294 3.43 0.78 -21.66
CA LYS A 294 3.51 -0.52 -22.30
C LYS A 294 4.15 -1.55 -21.37
N ILE A 295 3.48 -2.67 -21.20
CA ILE A 295 4.00 -3.83 -20.46
C ILE A 295 4.92 -4.61 -21.40
N CYS A 296 6.20 -4.71 -21.02
CA CYS A 296 7.23 -5.40 -21.79
C CYS A 296 7.51 -6.79 -21.23
N PRO A 297 7.98 -7.73 -22.06
CA PRO A 297 8.53 -8.99 -21.58
C PRO A 297 9.73 -8.78 -20.66
N LEU A 298 9.92 -9.68 -19.69
CA LEU A 298 11.16 -9.75 -18.93
C LEU A 298 12.28 -10.27 -19.82
N GLY A 299 13.35 -9.51 -20.01
CA GLY A 299 14.56 -9.99 -20.70
C GLY A 299 14.77 -9.47 -22.12
N GLU A 300 14.04 -8.45 -22.56
CA GLU A 300 14.36 -7.66 -23.77
C GLU A 300 15.04 -6.33 -23.45
#